data_0324e715e0e778af8699dac65150e6c9
#
_entry.id   0324e715e0e778af8699dac65150e6c9
#
_cell.length_a   1.000
_cell.length_b   1.000
_cell.length_c   1.000
_cell.angle_alpha   90.00
_cell.angle_beta   90.00
_cell.angle_gamma   90.00
#
_symmetry.space_group_name_H-M   'P 1'
#
loop_
_entity.id
_entity.type
_entity.pdbx_description
1 polymer ?
#
loop_
_entity_poly.entity_id
_entity_poly.type
_entity_poly.pdbx_seq_one_letter_code
_entity_poly.pdbx_strand_id
1 'polypeptide(L)'
;PDIVINVVDSSNLERNLYLTTQLIDMNVRMVMALNMYDELEASGNTLDYMKLSELFGVPMVPTVSRTGKGIEDLFHVVISIYEGADFLDQKGKVRTEVLNDLREWHREYVPGYTGGAHKEEEVRHHGFYRHIHINHGPELERSIEEVKRVISENEDIRHKYSTRFLAIKLLENDPDLEMLIKTFPNGKEIIDVRDQESRRIREYPMMGIEWLVETLGNFIHANMADGPLKDLLVDGIVGGVGGVIVFLPNILILYFCISLMEDSGYMARAAFIMDKIMHKMGLHGKSFIPLIMGFGCNVPAIMASRTIENRKSRLITMLVNPLMSCSARLPIYLLLVGAFFPNNGSLILLLIYSIGILLAVLMARLFSRFLVKGDDTPFVMELPPYRLPTAKVIFRHTWEKGAQYLRKMGGIIMIASIVIWALGYYPDHDAYETVAEQQENSYIGQIGKAMEPVIEPLGFDWKLGIGILSGVGAKELVVSTLGVLYTNDAEADAVSLAERIPITPLVAFCYMVFVLIYFPCIATIVAIKQESGSWKWALFTAVYTTLLAWIMAFAIYRIGGLFV
;
A
#
# COMPACT_ATOMS: atom_id res chain seq x y z
N PRO A 1 5.85 28.38 20.11
CA PRO A 1 6.50 28.36 21.41
C PRO A 1 7.98 28.68 21.26
N ASP A 2 8.57 29.40 22.20
CA ASP A 2 9.99 29.79 22.15
C ASP A 2 10.89 28.60 22.45
N ILE A 3 10.45 27.70 23.34
CA ILE A 3 11.11 26.44 23.68
C ILE A 3 10.07 25.34 23.92
N VAL A 4 10.36 24.14 23.49
CA VAL A 4 9.53 22.94 23.70
C VAL A 4 10.20 22.02 24.70
N ILE A 5 9.51 21.63 25.74
CA ILE A 5 9.95 20.57 26.66
C ILE A 5 9.32 19.26 26.18
N ASN A 6 10.15 18.37 25.65
CA ASN A 6 9.71 17.03 25.23
C ASN A 6 9.89 16.05 26.40
N VAL A 7 8.80 15.61 27.00
CA VAL A 7 8.83 14.67 28.11
C VAL A 7 8.78 13.25 27.59
N VAL A 8 9.82 12.47 27.84
CA VAL A 8 10.06 11.14 27.31
C VAL A 8 10.13 10.14 28.46
N ASP A 9 9.44 9.02 28.32
CA ASP A 9 9.54 7.91 29.24
C ASP A 9 10.87 7.15 29.04
N SER A 10 11.76 7.22 30.02
CA SER A 10 13.09 6.62 29.96
C SER A 10 13.05 5.09 29.95
N SER A 11 12.01 4.48 30.51
CA SER A 11 11.83 3.02 30.53
C SER A 11 11.37 2.47 29.18
N ASN A 12 10.85 3.36 28.30
CA ASN A 12 10.30 3.00 26.99
C ASN A 12 10.74 3.98 25.89
N LEU A 13 12.03 4.21 25.81
CA LEU A 13 12.65 5.27 25.01
C LEU A 13 12.36 5.14 23.52
N GLU A 14 12.45 3.94 22.95
CA GLU A 14 12.27 3.69 21.51
C GLU A 14 10.94 4.25 20.98
N ARG A 15 9.87 4.05 21.72
CA ARG A 15 8.53 4.52 21.35
C ARG A 15 8.42 6.04 21.37
N ASN A 16 9.09 6.68 22.33
CA ASN A 16 8.99 8.12 22.55
C ASN A 16 9.92 8.93 21.65
N LEU A 17 10.99 8.32 21.13
CA LEU A 17 11.93 8.98 20.23
C LEU A 17 11.31 9.36 18.88
N TYR A 18 10.22 8.73 18.46
CA TYR A 18 9.53 9.10 17.22
C TYR A 18 9.04 10.56 17.22
N LEU A 19 8.42 11.01 18.30
CA LEU A 19 8.02 12.41 18.45
C LEU A 19 9.25 13.33 18.52
N THR A 20 10.31 12.89 19.18
CA THR A 20 11.57 13.64 19.25
C THR A 20 12.14 13.91 17.87
N THR A 21 12.16 12.90 16.99
CA THR A 21 12.68 13.07 15.61
C THR A 21 11.84 14.05 14.80
N GLN A 22 10.53 14.03 14.96
CA GLN A 22 9.64 15.01 14.30
C GLN A 22 9.88 16.44 14.81
N LEU A 23 10.11 16.61 16.11
CA LEU A 23 10.42 17.93 16.68
C LEU A 23 11.79 18.45 16.20
N ILE A 24 12.76 17.56 15.99
CA ILE A 24 14.06 17.91 15.38
C ILE A 24 13.86 18.38 13.94
N ASP A 25 13.09 17.67 13.14
CA ASP A 25 12.80 18.05 11.75
C ASP A 25 12.01 19.37 11.65
N MET A 26 11.20 19.70 12.65
CA MET A 26 10.52 21.00 12.77
C MET A 26 11.47 22.16 13.12
N ASN A 27 12.73 21.86 13.45
CA ASN A 27 13.73 22.85 13.84
C ASN A 27 13.32 23.73 15.04
N VAL A 28 12.61 23.17 16.00
CA VAL A 28 12.22 23.88 17.22
C VAL A 28 13.32 23.79 18.29
N ARG A 29 13.52 24.87 19.05
CA ARG A 29 14.37 24.81 20.23
C ARG A 29 13.69 23.91 21.25
N MET A 30 14.35 22.80 21.67
CA MET A 30 13.77 21.89 22.64
C MET A 30 14.77 21.38 23.68
N VAL A 31 14.20 20.98 24.80
CA VAL A 31 14.88 20.23 25.88
C VAL A 31 14.14 18.92 26.07
N MET A 32 14.85 17.82 26.24
CA MET A 32 14.26 16.53 26.49
C MET A 32 14.33 16.19 27.99
N ALA A 33 13.16 16.04 28.61
CA ALA A 33 13.06 15.54 29.99
C ALA A 33 12.92 14.02 29.96
N LEU A 34 13.95 13.32 30.42
CA LEU A 34 13.96 11.85 30.54
C LEU A 34 13.25 11.46 31.84
N ASN A 35 11.93 11.35 31.79
CA ASN A 35 11.11 11.06 32.96
C ASN A 35 11.09 9.56 33.31
N MET A 36 10.62 9.21 34.50
CA MET A 36 10.64 7.84 35.05
C MET A 36 12.05 7.22 35.07
N TYR A 37 13.05 8.05 35.30
CA TYR A 37 14.45 7.63 35.27
C TYR A 37 14.77 6.66 36.42
N ASP A 38 14.05 6.75 37.55
CA ASP A 38 14.08 5.79 38.68
C ASP A 38 13.63 4.38 38.27
N GLU A 39 12.66 4.25 37.38
CA GLU A 39 12.20 2.95 36.85
C GLU A 39 13.24 2.33 35.91
N LEU A 40 13.92 3.14 35.11
CA LEU A 40 15.03 2.69 34.30
C LEU A 40 16.16 2.13 35.15
N GLU A 41 16.57 2.86 36.19
CA GLU A 41 17.60 2.44 37.13
C GLU A 41 17.19 1.17 37.91
N ALA A 42 15.93 1.11 38.37
CA ALA A 42 15.38 -0.05 39.08
C ALA A 42 15.32 -1.31 38.19
N SER A 43 15.22 -1.18 36.89
CA SER A 43 15.26 -2.29 35.92
C SER A 43 16.68 -2.85 35.70
N GLY A 44 17.71 -2.22 36.28
CA GLY A 44 19.13 -2.58 36.11
C GLY A 44 19.72 -2.10 34.77
N ASN A 45 19.00 -1.28 34.05
CA ASN A 45 19.47 -0.67 32.78
C ASN A 45 20.14 0.67 33.05
N THR A 46 21.14 0.99 32.24
CA THR A 46 21.83 2.28 32.29
C THR A 46 21.71 2.96 30.92
N LEU A 47 21.43 4.27 30.91
CA LEU A 47 21.33 5.09 29.72
C LEU A 47 22.44 6.14 29.73
N ASP A 48 23.32 6.11 28.75
CA ASP A 48 24.28 7.19 28.51
C ASP A 48 23.57 8.35 27.81
N TYR A 49 22.79 9.11 28.59
CA TYR A 49 22.00 10.22 28.05
C TYR A 49 22.88 11.40 27.62
N MET A 50 24.12 11.51 28.11
CA MET A 50 25.08 12.53 27.68
C MET A 50 25.49 12.28 26.22
N LYS A 51 25.87 11.05 25.91
CA LYS A 51 26.18 10.63 24.54
C LYS A 51 24.96 10.74 23.61
N LEU A 52 23.80 10.42 24.13
CA LEU A 52 22.54 10.55 23.39
C LEU A 52 22.23 12.03 23.10
N SER A 53 22.46 12.94 24.08
CA SER A 53 22.33 14.38 23.92
C SER A 53 23.29 14.93 22.85
N GLU A 54 24.54 14.45 22.81
CA GLU A 54 25.50 14.81 21.75
C GLU A 54 25.05 14.30 20.37
N LEU A 55 24.50 13.08 20.29
CA LEU A 55 24.03 12.49 19.03
C LEU A 55 22.81 13.20 18.48
N PHE A 56 21.88 13.61 19.32
CA PHE A 56 20.67 14.30 18.89
C PHE A 56 20.82 15.82 18.82
N GLY A 57 21.89 16.37 19.37
CA GLY A 57 22.08 17.83 19.47
C GLY A 57 21.03 18.52 20.33
N VAL A 58 20.42 17.79 21.27
CA VAL A 58 19.32 18.22 22.15
C VAL A 58 19.72 17.98 23.61
N PRO A 59 19.61 18.98 24.50
CA PRO A 59 19.86 18.80 25.91
C PRO A 59 18.89 17.79 26.51
N MET A 60 19.41 16.83 27.28
CA MET A 60 18.65 15.80 27.93
C MET A 60 18.85 15.86 29.45
N VAL A 61 17.76 15.92 30.19
CA VAL A 61 17.77 16.02 31.66
C VAL A 61 16.98 14.85 32.26
N PRO A 62 17.62 13.99 33.05
CA PRO A 62 16.90 12.94 33.80
C PRO A 62 15.96 13.55 34.83
N THR A 63 14.71 13.10 34.86
CA THR A 63 13.69 13.60 35.76
C THR A 63 12.88 12.46 36.38
N VAL A 64 12.40 12.68 37.59
CA VAL A 64 11.44 11.81 38.26
C VAL A 64 10.28 12.67 38.75
N SER A 65 9.25 12.80 37.93
CA SER A 65 8.12 13.71 38.19
C SER A 65 7.41 13.40 39.53
N ARG A 66 7.38 12.14 39.97
CA ARG A 66 6.76 11.73 41.21
C ARG A 66 7.44 12.31 42.45
N THR A 67 8.75 12.49 42.44
CA THR A 67 9.55 12.97 43.56
C THR A 67 10.02 14.41 43.40
N GLY A 68 9.86 14.98 42.22
CA GLY A 68 10.38 16.29 41.84
C GLY A 68 11.88 16.32 41.50
N LYS A 69 12.57 15.18 41.53
CA LYS A 69 14.00 15.09 41.25
C LYS A 69 14.28 15.49 39.79
N GLY A 70 15.28 16.33 39.59
CA GLY A 70 15.70 16.79 38.25
C GLY A 70 14.79 17.87 37.60
N ILE A 71 13.73 18.32 38.28
CA ILE A 71 12.83 19.34 37.73
C ILE A 71 13.48 20.73 37.80
N GLU A 72 14.19 21.05 38.84
CA GLU A 72 14.93 22.32 38.93
C GLU A 72 16.00 22.42 37.85
N ASP A 73 16.76 21.35 37.65
CA ASP A 73 17.79 21.26 36.60
C ASP A 73 17.19 21.42 35.21
N LEU A 74 16.02 20.80 34.96
CA LEU A 74 15.29 20.95 33.70
C LEU A 74 14.93 22.43 33.46
N PHE A 75 14.41 23.14 34.46
CA PHE A 75 14.09 24.56 34.32
C PHE A 75 15.32 25.42 34.18
N HIS A 76 16.44 25.11 34.84
CA HIS A 76 17.70 25.81 34.64
C HIS A 76 18.18 25.70 33.19
N VAL A 77 18.14 24.51 32.61
CA VAL A 77 18.52 24.30 31.20
C VAL A 77 17.58 25.06 30.26
N VAL A 78 16.27 25.05 30.52
CA VAL A 78 15.28 25.80 29.73
C VAL A 78 15.54 27.30 29.78
N ILE A 79 15.79 27.86 30.98
CA ILE A 79 16.07 29.29 31.16
C ILE A 79 17.36 29.67 30.47
N SER A 80 18.43 28.89 30.60
CA SER A 80 19.71 29.13 29.93
C SER A 80 19.56 29.21 28.41
N ILE A 81 18.75 28.32 27.81
CA ILE A 81 18.47 28.34 26.36
C ILE A 81 17.62 29.56 25.99
N TYR A 82 16.66 29.95 26.83
CA TYR A 82 15.81 31.12 26.59
C TYR A 82 16.61 32.43 26.64
N GLU A 83 17.54 32.58 27.59
CA GLU A 83 18.39 33.74 27.74
C GLU A 83 19.48 33.86 26.66
N GLY A 84 19.50 32.93 25.71
CA GLY A 84 20.39 32.97 24.54
C GLY A 84 21.73 32.29 24.75
N ALA A 85 21.88 31.48 25.79
CA ALA A 85 23.01 30.57 25.88
C ALA A 85 22.84 29.52 24.76
N ASP A 86 23.58 29.70 23.67
CA ASP A 86 23.65 28.68 22.63
C ASP A 86 24.18 27.40 23.25
N PHE A 87 23.34 26.39 23.33
CA PHE A 87 23.70 25.07 23.87
C PHE A 87 24.78 24.40 23.01
N LEU A 88 24.81 24.72 21.74
CA LEU A 88 25.82 24.26 20.79
C LEU A 88 26.88 25.33 20.56
N ASP A 89 28.14 24.94 20.45
CA ASP A 89 29.22 25.81 19.99
C ASP A 89 29.12 26.08 18.48
N GLN A 90 29.98 26.98 17.97
CA GLN A 90 30.02 27.28 16.53
C GLN A 90 30.34 26.05 15.63
N LYS A 91 30.69 24.91 16.23
CA LYS A 91 30.95 23.62 15.55
C LYS A 91 29.79 22.62 15.69
N GLY A 92 28.67 23.02 16.29
CA GLY A 92 27.53 22.16 16.53
C GLY A 92 27.77 21.10 17.62
N LYS A 93 28.75 21.26 18.48
CA LYS A 93 28.97 20.45 19.69
C LYS A 93 28.34 21.12 20.89
N VAL A 94 27.82 20.31 21.81
CA VAL A 94 27.34 20.81 23.11
C VAL A 94 28.46 21.55 23.84
N ARG A 95 28.20 22.77 24.31
CA ARG A 95 29.21 23.56 25.01
C ARG A 95 29.71 22.84 26.25
N THR A 96 31.04 22.86 26.43
CA THR A 96 31.71 22.15 27.52
C THR A 96 31.23 22.59 28.89
N GLU A 97 30.78 23.83 29.03
CA GLU A 97 30.23 24.40 30.27
C GLU A 97 28.91 23.68 30.67
N VAL A 98 27.97 23.56 29.74
CA VAL A 98 26.70 22.87 29.97
C VAL A 98 26.90 21.36 30.19
N LEU A 99 27.86 20.77 29.48
CA LEU A 99 28.26 19.38 29.69
C LEU A 99 28.89 19.16 31.07
N ASN A 100 29.68 20.13 31.57
CA ASN A 100 30.28 20.05 32.89
C ASN A 100 29.23 20.18 34.01
N ASP A 101 28.27 21.09 33.88
CA ASP A 101 27.15 21.25 34.81
C ASP A 101 26.32 19.97 34.88
N LEU A 102 26.02 19.37 33.71
CA LEU A 102 25.33 18.09 33.64
C LEU A 102 26.16 16.92 34.18
N ARG A 103 27.51 16.93 34.03
CA ARG A 103 28.45 15.95 34.58
C ARG A 103 28.61 16.08 36.09
N GLU A 104 28.66 17.31 36.63
CA GLU A 104 28.68 17.54 38.09
C GLU A 104 27.41 17.02 38.75
N TRP A 105 26.27 17.37 38.16
CA TRP A 105 24.99 16.83 38.60
C TRP A 105 24.94 15.29 38.56
N HIS A 106 25.45 14.67 37.50
CA HIS A 106 25.46 13.20 37.33
C HIS A 106 26.37 12.53 38.40
N ARG A 107 27.50 13.15 38.75
CA ARG A 107 28.36 12.63 39.84
C ARG A 107 27.68 12.65 41.21
N GLU A 108 26.85 13.62 41.44
CA GLU A 108 26.15 13.79 42.73
C GLU A 108 25.01 12.77 42.91
N TYR A 109 24.36 12.37 41.78
CA TYR A 109 23.13 11.57 41.81
C TYR A 109 23.28 10.11 41.34
N VAL A 110 24.38 9.72 40.69
CA VAL A 110 24.60 8.33 40.22
C VAL A 110 25.86 7.73 40.90
N PRO A 111 25.70 6.94 41.94
CA PRO A 111 26.84 6.28 42.60
C PRO A 111 27.53 5.28 41.65
N GLY A 112 28.82 5.48 41.42
CA GLY A 112 29.65 4.58 40.60
C GLY A 112 29.96 5.06 39.18
N TYR A 113 29.58 6.27 38.80
CA TYR A 113 29.95 6.85 37.51
C TYR A 113 31.44 7.22 37.50
N THR A 114 32.27 6.42 36.84
CA THR A 114 33.64 6.75 36.49
C THR A 114 33.62 7.32 35.06
N GLY A 115 33.71 8.65 34.94
CA GLY A 115 33.73 9.32 33.65
C GLY A 115 34.77 8.69 32.73
N GLY A 116 34.33 7.95 31.76
CA GLY A 116 35.17 7.33 30.75
C GLY A 116 35.87 8.39 29.91
N ALA A 117 37.17 8.48 30.05
CA ALA A 117 38.02 9.27 29.16
C ALA A 117 38.06 8.59 27.79
N HIS A 118 37.19 8.99 26.89
CA HIS A 118 37.31 8.62 25.49
C HIS A 118 38.29 9.55 24.78
N LYS A 119 39.29 8.95 24.12
CA LYS A 119 40.25 9.63 23.27
C LYS A 119 39.52 10.42 22.19
N GLU A 120 39.88 11.70 22.08
CA GLU A 120 39.48 12.61 21.01
C GLU A 120 39.98 12.06 19.68
N GLU A 121 39.12 11.52 18.85
CA GLU A 121 39.36 11.41 17.41
C GLU A 121 38.83 12.67 16.73
N GLU A 122 39.75 13.49 16.23
CA GLU A 122 39.47 14.69 15.45
C GLU A 122 38.71 14.34 14.17
N VAL A 123 37.42 14.61 14.13
CA VAL A 123 36.65 14.69 12.88
C VAL A 123 36.50 16.17 12.50
N ARG A 124 37.35 16.63 11.57
CA ARG A 124 37.25 17.96 10.97
C ARG A 124 35.95 18.05 10.15
N HIS A 125 35.03 18.89 10.58
CA HIS A 125 33.92 19.32 9.74
C HIS A 125 33.70 20.83 9.80
N HIS A 126 33.63 21.44 8.63
CA HIS A 126 33.38 22.85 8.38
C HIS A 126 31.94 23.23 8.75
N GLY A 127 31.79 24.44 9.22
CA GLY A 127 30.69 25.12 9.85
C GLY A 127 29.30 25.01 9.22
N PHE A 128 28.38 25.46 10.01
CA PHE A 128 26.94 25.65 9.92
C PHE A 128 26.13 24.59 10.73
N TYR A 129 25.15 25.12 11.48
CA TYR A 129 24.15 24.43 12.28
C TYR A 129 23.90 23.01 11.81
N ARG A 130 24.42 22.01 12.48
CA ARG A 130 24.10 20.63 12.21
C ARG A 130 22.77 20.30 12.87
N HIS A 131 21.70 20.54 12.14
CA HIS A 131 20.50 19.77 12.38
C HIS A 131 20.83 18.32 12.02
N ILE A 132 20.72 17.42 12.98
CA ILE A 132 20.80 15.99 12.70
C ILE A 132 19.54 15.67 11.92
N HIS A 133 19.69 15.55 10.62
CA HIS A 133 18.61 15.06 9.77
C HIS A 133 18.67 13.54 9.75
N ILE A 134 17.51 12.91 9.96
CA ILE A 134 17.40 11.48 9.74
C ILE A 134 17.60 11.25 8.24
N ASN A 135 18.59 10.43 7.90
CA ASN A 135 18.84 10.07 6.51
C ASN A 135 17.89 8.94 6.13
N HIS A 136 16.86 9.24 5.34
CA HIS A 136 15.86 8.30 4.85
C HIS A 136 16.34 7.47 3.64
N GLY A 137 17.61 7.60 3.27
CA GLY A 137 18.19 6.97 2.08
C GLY A 137 18.21 7.91 0.87
N PRO A 138 19.13 7.68 -0.09
CA PRO A 138 19.45 8.65 -1.15
C PRO A 138 18.26 9.02 -2.03
N GLU A 139 17.36 8.09 -2.30
CA GLU A 139 16.21 8.32 -3.18
C GLU A 139 15.12 9.15 -2.50
N LEU A 140 14.78 8.81 -1.25
CA LEU A 140 13.78 9.58 -0.50
C LEU A 140 14.29 10.97 -0.17
N GLU A 141 15.60 11.11 0.17
CA GLU A 141 16.25 12.41 0.36
C GLU A 141 16.18 13.29 -0.88
N ARG A 142 16.36 12.71 -2.07
CA ARG A 142 16.21 13.43 -3.34
C ARG A 142 14.78 13.97 -3.51
N SER A 143 13.78 13.14 -3.28
CA SER A 143 12.38 13.56 -3.39
C SER A 143 12.00 14.61 -2.33
N ILE A 144 12.54 14.48 -1.10
CA ILE A 144 12.40 15.52 -0.06
C ILE A 144 13.01 16.84 -0.51
N GLU A 145 14.22 16.82 -1.08
CA GLU A 145 14.90 18.03 -1.56
C GLU A 145 14.17 18.69 -2.75
N GLU A 146 13.60 17.92 -3.69
CA GLU A 146 12.82 18.47 -4.80
C GLU A 146 11.55 19.17 -4.31
N VAL A 147 10.77 18.53 -3.45
CA VAL A 147 9.57 19.16 -2.86
C VAL A 147 9.95 20.38 -2.00
N LYS A 148 11.00 20.26 -1.19
CA LYS A 148 11.54 21.36 -0.37
C LYS A 148 11.99 22.54 -1.23
N ARG A 149 12.61 22.31 -2.38
CA ARG A 149 13.05 23.36 -3.31
C ARG A 149 11.87 24.24 -3.72
N VAL A 150 10.78 23.64 -4.19
CA VAL A 150 9.58 24.37 -4.62
C VAL A 150 8.89 25.10 -3.44
N ILE A 151 8.86 24.46 -2.26
CA ILE A 151 8.36 25.11 -1.03
C ILE A 151 9.20 26.34 -0.68
N SER A 152 10.53 26.26 -0.83
CA SER A 152 11.48 27.32 -0.45
C SER A 152 11.42 28.55 -1.36
N GLU A 153 10.82 28.46 -2.54
CA GLU A 153 10.59 29.59 -3.45
C GLU A 153 9.57 30.58 -2.89
N ASN A 154 8.71 30.13 -1.95
CA ASN A 154 7.77 31.01 -1.27
C ASN A 154 8.36 31.54 0.04
N GLU A 155 8.62 32.86 0.10
CA GLU A 155 9.21 33.51 1.28
C GLU A 155 8.33 33.43 2.52
N ASP A 156 7.00 33.53 2.37
CA ASP A 156 6.06 33.47 3.48
C ASP A 156 6.09 32.10 4.17
N ILE A 157 6.21 31.04 3.38
CA ILE A 157 6.33 29.67 3.91
C ILE A 157 7.69 29.49 4.57
N ARG A 158 8.78 29.92 3.90
CA ARG A 158 10.15 29.75 4.36
C ARG A 158 10.43 30.43 5.71
N HIS A 159 9.82 31.58 5.97
CA HIS A 159 9.99 32.30 7.23
C HIS A 159 9.13 31.73 8.37
N LYS A 160 8.02 31.08 8.05
CA LYS A 160 7.04 30.66 9.06
C LYS A 160 7.14 29.18 9.43
N TYR A 161 7.62 28.34 8.50
CA TYR A 161 7.64 26.88 8.67
C TYR A 161 8.98 26.27 8.25
N SER A 162 9.33 25.13 8.86
CA SER A 162 10.44 24.30 8.38
C SER A 162 10.09 23.68 7.03
N THR A 163 10.79 24.09 5.97
CA THR A 163 10.53 23.60 4.60
C THR A 163 10.77 22.11 4.43
N ARG A 164 11.76 21.55 5.17
CA ARG A 164 12.03 20.11 5.17
C ARG A 164 10.90 19.32 5.83
N PHE A 165 10.44 19.76 7.00
CA PHE A 165 9.30 19.14 7.69
C PHE A 165 8.05 19.16 6.82
N LEU A 166 7.74 20.30 6.18
CA LEU A 166 6.61 20.40 5.26
C LEU A 166 6.75 19.43 4.07
N ALA A 167 7.97 19.32 3.49
CA ALA A 167 8.20 18.39 2.39
C ALA A 167 7.98 16.94 2.80
N ILE A 168 8.48 16.51 3.96
CA ILE A 168 8.29 15.16 4.49
C ILE A 168 6.78 14.90 4.73
N LYS A 169 6.09 15.80 5.41
CA LYS A 169 4.68 15.66 5.73
C LYS A 169 3.77 15.66 4.50
N LEU A 170 4.12 16.46 3.49
CA LEU A 170 3.40 16.43 2.21
C LEU A 170 3.61 15.10 1.48
N LEU A 171 4.82 14.54 1.49
CA LEU A 171 5.09 13.21 0.92
C LEU A 171 4.39 12.08 1.70
N GLU A 172 4.11 12.27 3.00
CA GLU A 172 3.26 11.39 3.82
C GLU A 172 1.75 11.56 3.53
N ASN A 173 1.36 12.49 2.64
CA ASN A 173 -0.03 12.83 2.31
C ASN A 173 -0.84 13.34 3.52
N ASP A 174 -0.26 14.20 4.35
CA ASP A 174 -0.95 14.82 5.48
C ASP A 174 -2.04 15.80 4.97
N PRO A 175 -3.34 15.53 5.25
CA PRO A 175 -4.44 16.30 4.66
C PRO A 175 -4.52 17.73 5.19
N ASP A 176 -4.12 17.96 6.44
CA ASP A 176 -4.20 19.28 7.07
C ASP A 176 -3.14 20.22 6.46
N LEU A 177 -1.95 19.69 6.22
CA LEU A 177 -0.89 20.45 5.55
C LEU A 177 -1.16 20.64 4.06
N GLU A 178 -1.78 19.68 3.40
CA GLU A 178 -2.22 19.86 2.01
C GLU A 178 -3.23 21.01 1.88
N MET A 179 -4.20 21.10 2.79
CA MET A 179 -5.14 22.23 2.84
C MET A 179 -4.42 23.56 3.10
N LEU A 180 -3.46 23.57 4.02
CA LEU A 180 -2.65 24.75 4.30
C LEU A 180 -1.86 25.21 3.07
N ILE A 181 -1.18 24.31 2.39
CA ILE A 181 -0.37 24.63 1.20
C ILE A 181 -1.24 25.17 0.06
N LYS A 182 -2.45 24.67 -0.13
CA LYS A 182 -3.41 25.18 -1.13
C LYS A 182 -3.80 26.64 -0.92
N THR A 183 -3.59 27.21 0.26
CA THR A 183 -3.86 28.63 0.52
C THR A 183 -2.77 29.57 -0.01
N PHE A 184 -1.59 29.06 -0.35
CA PHE A 184 -0.48 29.85 -0.86
C PHE A 184 -0.51 29.99 -2.39
N PRO A 185 0.04 31.07 -2.96
CA PRO A 185 0.00 31.33 -4.41
C PRO A 185 0.60 30.23 -5.28
N ASN A 186 1.69 29.59 -4.83
CA ASN A 186 2.34 28.47 -5.51
C ASN A 186 1.89 27.10 -4.98
N GLY A 187 0.80 27.05 -4.20
CA GLY A 187 0.34 25.82 -3.55
C GLY A 187 0.02 24.68 -4.53
N LYS A 188 -0.53 25.02 -5.71
CA LYS A 188 -0.83 24.03 -6.75
C LYS A 188 0.46 23.38 -7.29
N GLU A 189 1.47 24.18 -7.59
CA GLU A 189 2.76 23.71 -8.08
C GLU A 189 3.47 22.80 -7.07
N ILE A 190 3.44 23.17 -5.78
CA ILE A 190 4.00 22.33 -4.69
C ILE A 190 3.29 20.98 -4.65
N ILE A 191 1.96 20.93 -4.79
CA ILE A 191 1.18 19.70 -4.78
C ILE A 191 1.46 18.85 -6.02
N ASP A 192 1.57 19.45 -7.20
CA ASP A 192 1.88 18.74 -8.44
C ASP A 192 3.26 18.07 -8.35
N VAL A 193 4.28 18.77 -7.84
CA VAL A 193 5.63 18.21 -7.63
C VAL A 193 5.60 17.11 -6.55
N ARG A 194 4.87 17.32 -5.43
CA ARG A 194 4.67 16.29 -4.42
C ARG A 194 4.05 15.02 -5.00
N ASP A 195 3.02 15.16 -5.83
CA ASP A 195 2.32 14.03 -6.44
C ASP A 195 3.21 13.28 -7.43
N GLN A 196 4.04 13.99 -8.17
CA GLN A 196 5.04 13.40 -9.05
C GLN A 196 6.09 12.61 -8.26
N GLU A 197 6.67 13.18 -7.21
CA GLU A 197 7.67 12.51 -6.39
C GLU A 197 7.08 11.38 -5.56
N SER A 198 5.85 11.51 -5.07
CA SER A 198 5.14 10.43 -4.36
C SER A 198 4.82 9.24 -5.26
N ARG A 199 4.50 9.47 -6.55
CA ARG A 199 4.37 8.39 -7.54
C ARG A 199 5.70 7.70 -7.76
N ARG A 200 6.76 8.47 -7.99
CA ARG A 200 8.10 7.97 -8.20
C ARG A 200 8.59 7.07 -7.05
N ILE A 201 8.40 7.49 -5.79
CA ILE A 201 8.78 6.70 -4.61
C ILE A 201 8.03 5.36 -4.58
N ARG A 202 6.73 5.35 -4.92
CA ARG A 202 5.90 4.13 -4.93
C ARG A 202 6.26 3.16 -6.05
N GLU A 203 6.64 3.70 -7.22
CA GLU A 203 6.92 2.91 -8.41
C GLU A 203 8.36 2.38 -8.44
N TYR A 204 9.28 2.99 -7.68
CA TYR A 204 10.70 2.65 -7.70
C TYR A 204 11.04 1.16 -7.54
N PRO A 205 10.44 0.41 -6.58
CA PRO A 205 10.69 -1.02 -6.47
C PRO A 205 10.16 -1.82 -7.66
N MET A 206 9.09 -1.32 -8.32
CA MET A 206 8.51 -1.93 -9.51
C MET A 206 9.37 -1.66 -10.74
N MET A 207 9.83 -0.42 -10.93
CA MET A 207 10.72 -0.03 -12.03
C MET A 207 12.01 -0.86 -12.08
N GLY A 208 12.60 -1.19 -10.92
CA GLY A 208 13.80 -2.04 -10.86
C GLY A 208 13.54 -3.46 -11.39
N ILE A 209 12.36 -4.00 -11.11
CA ILE A 209 11.95 -5.32 -11.60
C ILE A 209 11.57 -5.25 -13.08
N GLU A 210 10.86 -4.19 -13.51
CA GLU A 210 10.51 -3.93 -14.90
C GLU A 210 11.76 -3.84 -15.75
N TRP A 211 12.76 -3.05 -15.34
CA TRP A 211 14.05 -2.95 -16.02
C TRP A 211 14.74 -4.31 -16.16
N LEU A 212 14.66 -5.16 -15.12
CA LEU A 212 15.26 -6.49 -15.16
C LEU A 212 14.53 -7.42 -16.14
N VAL A 213 13.20 -7.38 -16.14
CA VAL A 213 12.34 -8.14 -17.07
C VAL A 213 12.58 -7.67 -18.51
N GLU A 214 12.62 -6.37 -18.74
CA GLU A 214 12.89 -5.77 -20.05
C GLU A 214 14.31 -6.10 -20.55
N THR A 215 15.32 -6.03 -19.68
CA THR A 215 16.69 -6.39 -20.01
C THR A 215 16.79 -7.87 -20.41
N LEU A 216 16.07 -8.76 -19.71
CA LEU A 216 16.00 -10.18 -20.06
C LEU A 216 15.29 -10.38 -21.42
N GLY A 217 14.20 -9.68 -21.66
CA GLY A 217 13.50 -9.68 -22.93
C GLY A 217 14.41 -9.22 -24.08
N ASN A 218 15.10 -8.11 -23.93
CA ASN A 218 16.04 -7.55 -24.89
C ASN A 218 17.23 -8.49 -25.15
N PHE A 219 17.72 -9.16 -24.10
CA PHE A 219 18.78 -10.16 -24.24
C PHE A 219 18.33 -11.36 -25.10
N ILE A 220 17.12 -11.87 -24.90
CA ILE A 220 16.55 -12.93 -25.72
C ILE A 220 16.34 -12.44 -27.16
N HIS A 221 15.82 -11.22 -27.35
CA HIS A 221 15.65 -10.60 -28.65
C HIS A 221 16.93 -10.50 -29.46
N ALA A 222 18.05 -10.15 -28.80
CA ALA A 222 19.35 -9.98 -29.44
C ALA A 222 20.04 -11.31 -29.82
N ASN A 223 19.74 -12.40 -29.10
CA ASN A 223 20.47 -13.67 -29.24
C ASN A 223 19.68 -14.79 -29.93
N MET A 224 18.38 -14.59 -30.20
CA MET A 224 17.55 -15.59 -30.88
C MET A 224 17.11 -15.12 -32.27
N ALA A 225 17.03 -16.07 -33.20
CA ALA A 225 16.46 -15.80 -34.53
C ALA A 225 14.95 -15.54 -34.43
N ASP A 226 14.44 -14.68 -35.33
CA ASP A 226 13.01 -14.35 -35.40
C ASP A 226 12.18 -15.60 -35.68
N GLY A 227 11.08 -15.73 -34.94
CA GLY A 227 10.16 -16.85 -35.09
C GLY A 227 9.27 -17.07 -33.86
N PRO A 228 8.25 -17.94 -33.98
CA PRO A 228 7.24 -18.17 -32.94
C PRO A 228 7.80 -18.57 -31.57
N LEU A 229 8.98 -19.19 -31.54
CA LEU A 229 9.63 -19.61 -30.30
C LEU A 229 10.20 -18.41 -29.53
N LYS A 230 10.77 -17.44 -30.25
CA LYS A 230 11.27 -16.19 -29.68
C LYS A 230 10.12 -15.38 -29.07
N ASP A 231 9.04 -15.21 -29.84
CA ASP A 231 7.86 -14.45 -29.42
C ASP A 231 7.16 -15.13 -28.22
N LEU A 232 7.10 -16.46 -28.21
CA LEU A 232 6.62 -17.21 -27.04
C LEU A 232 7.47 -16.95 -25.78
N LEU A 233 8.79 -16.90 -25.93
CA LEU A 233 9.69 -16.69 -24.79
C LEU A 233 9.61 -15.25 -24.30
N VAL A 234 9.60 -14.28 -25.21
CA VAL A 234 9.59 -12.85 -24.84
C VAL A 234 8.20 -12.41 -24.39
N ASP A 235 7.19 -12.56 -25.24
CA ASP A 235 5.86 -12.02 -24.97
C ASP A 235 5.02 -12.97 -24.11
N GLY A 236 5.10 -14.28 -24.38
CA GLY A 236 4.31 -15.27 -23.65
C GLY A 236 4.84 -15.55 -22.23
N ILE A 237 6.14 -15.77 -22.09
CA ILE A 237 6.72 -16.18 -20.80
C ILE A 237 7.29 -14.97 -20.06
N VAL A 238 8.22 -14.22 -20.65
CA VAL A 238 8.87 -13.08 -19.96
C VAL A 238 7.85 -11.96 -19.74
N GLY A 239 7.05 -11.61 -20.74
CA GLY A 239 5.99 -10.62 -20.60
C GLY A 239 4.91 -11.05 -19.59
N GLY A 240 4.39 -12.28 -19.71
CA GLY A 240 3.32 -12.80 -18.85
C GLY A 240 3.76 -13.03 -17.41
N VAL A 241 4.90 -13.70 -17.19
CA VAL A 241 5.44 -13.93 -15.82
C VAL A 241 6.04 -12.65 -15.26
N GLY A 242 6.69 -11.84 -16.11
CA GLY A 242 7.25 -10.53 -15.75
C GLY A 242 6.19 -9.60 -15.18
N GLY A 243 5.04 -9.48 -15.84
CA GLY A 243 3.92 -8.68 -15.35
C GLY A 243 3.46 -9.06 -13.93
N VAL A 244 3.52 -10.36 -13.59
CA VAL A 244 3.19 -10.81 -12.22
C VAL A 244 4.31 -10.50 -11.22
N ILE A 245 5.57 -10.64 -11.63
CA ILE A 245 6.72 -10.37 -10.76
C ILE A 245 6.83 -8.87 -10.46
N VAL A 246 6.48 -8.01 -11.40
CA VAL A 246 6.41 -6.55 -11.20
C VAL A 246 5.46 -6.19 -10.05
N PHE A 247 4.35 -6.90 -9.88
CA PHE A 247 3.43 -6.68 -8.75
C PHE A 247 3.84 -7.34 -7.43
N LEU A 248 4.92 -8.15 -7.43
CA LEU A 248 5.39 -8.83 -6.23
C LEU A 248 5.72 -7.88 -5.06
N PRO A 249 6.38 -6.72 -5.25
CA PRO A 249 6.62 -5.77 -4.17
C PRO A 249 5.33 -5.30 -3.50
N ASN A 250 4.28 -5.00 -4.26
CA ASN A 250 2.98 -4.60 -3.71
C ASN A 250 2.35 -5.72 -2.87
N ILE A 251 2.46 -6.96 -3.33
CA ILE A 251 1.98 -8.15 -2.60
C ILE A 251 2.80 -8.35 -1.32
N LEU A 252 4.12 -8.15 -1.35
CA LEU A 252 4.98 -8.25 -0.18
C LEU A 252 4.66 -7.15 0.84
N ILE A 253 4.43 -5.92 0.41
CA ILE A 253 3.99 -4.81 1.28
C ILE A 253 2.64 -5.16 1.94
N LEU A 254 1.69 -5.69 1.17
CA LEU A 254 0.41 -6.15 1.70
C LEU A 254 0.61 -7.23 2.78
N TYR A 255 1.43 -8.24 2.53
CA TYR A 255 1.74 -9.28 3.52
C TYR A 255 2.48 -8.73 4.74
N PHE A 256 3.35 -7.74 4.55
CA PHE A 256 4.03 -7.05 5.63
C PHE A 256 3.04 -6.35 6.56
N CYS A 257 2.13 -5.55 6.01
CA CYS A 257 1.09 -4.86 6.78
C CYS A 257 0.17 -5.87 7.52
N ILE A 258 -0.21 -6.95 6.85
CA ILE A 258 -1.05 -8.00 7.43
C ILE A 258 -0.31 -8.70 8.58
N SER A 259 0.96 -9.08 8.39
CA SER A 259 1.76 -9.73 9.43
C SER A 259 1.96 -8.82 10.63
N LEU A 260 2.18 -7.51 10.40
CA LEU A 260 2.25 -6.51 11.46
C LEU A 260 0.97 -6.46 12.30
N MET A 261 -0.20 -6.41 11.64
CA MET A 261 -1.49 -6.37 12.32
C MET A 261 -1.83 -7.70 13.02
N GLU A 262 -1.44 -8.83 12.44
CA GLU A 262 -1.66 -10.17 12.98
C GLU A 262 -0.81 -10.39 14.25
N ASP A 263 0.49 -10.15 14.16
CA ASP A 263 1.46 -10.38 15.24
C ASP A 263 1.28 -9.37 16.39
N SER A 264 0.76 -8.17 16.12
CA SER A 264 0.43 -7.18 17.17
C SER A 264 -0.80 -7.55 18.01
N GLY A 265 -1.61 -8.53 17.59
CA GLY A 265 -2.89 -8.88 18.20
C GLY A 265 -4.06 -7.94 17.84
N TYR A 266 -3.84 -6.98 16.93
CA TYR A 266 -4.90 -6.06 16.47
C TYR A 266 -6.01 -6.80 15.72
N MET A 267 -5.65 -7.77 14.87
CA MET A 267 -6.61 -8.52 14.06
C MET A 267 -7.63 -9.31 14.89
N ALA A 268 -7.20 -9.88 16.02
CA ALA A 268 -8.10 -10.58 16.93
C ALA A 268 -9.18 -9.65 17.50
N ARG A 269 -8.80 -8.42 17.86
CA ARG A 269 -9.73 -7.42 18.40
C ARG A 269 -10.66 -6.88 17.32
N ALA A 270 -10.15 -6.63 16.13
CA ALA A 270 -10.97 -6.22 14.99
C ALA A 270 -12.03 -7.29 14.67
N ALA A 271 -11.64 -8.57 14.64
CA ALA A 271 -12.57 -9.68 14.46
C ALA A 271 -13.62 -9.76 15.56
N PHE A 272 -13.25 -9.51 16.82
CA PHE A 272 -14.17 -9.49 17.95
C PHE A 272 -15.19 -8.36 17.85
N ILE A 273 -14.75 -7.14 17.52
CA ILE A 273 -15.66 -5.98 17.35
C ILE A 273 -16.64 -6.22 16.21
N MET A 274 -16.15 -6.80 15.11
CA MET A 274 -16.95 -7.03 13.91
C MET A 274 -17.84 -8.26 13.99
N ASP A 275 -17.69 -9.12 15.00
CA ASP A 275 -18.42 -10.39 15.14
C ASP A 275 -19.95 -10.18 15.09
N LYS A 276 -20.46 -9.17 15.79
CA LYS A 276 -21.89 -8.84 15.79
C LYS A 276 -22.44 -8.54 14.37
N ILE A 277 -21.63 -7.88 13.54
CA ILE A 277 -22.01 -7.54 12.16
C ILE A 277 -21.91 -8.79 11.28
N MET A 278 -20.82 -9.55 11.42
CA MET A 278 -20.60 -10.78 10.67
C MET A 278 -21.67 -11.83 10.97
N HIS A 279 -22.08 -11.97 12.22
CA HIS A 279 -23.19 -12.86 12.61
C HIS A 279 -24.52 -12.50 11.92
N LYS A 280 -24.83 -11.21 11.78
CA LYS A 280 -26.01 -10.77 11.01
C LYS A 280 -25.95 -11.16 9.53
N MET A 281 -24.75 -11.34 9.00
CA MET A 281 -24.52 -11.81 7.62
C MET A 281 -24.50 -13.35 7.52
N GLY A 282 -24.57 -14.07 8.63
CA GLY A 282 -24.44 -15.54 8.70
C GLY A 282 -23.00 -16.02 8.58
N LEU A 283 -22.04 -15.17 8.99
CA LEU A 283 -20.61 -15.41 9.00
C LEU A 283 -20.06 -15.35 10.42
N HIS A 284 -18.89 -15.92 10.64
CA HIS A 284 -18.14 -15.85 11.88
C HIS A 284 -17.28 -14.57 11.92
N GLY A 285 -17.03 -13.99 13.09
CA GLY A 285 -16.23 -12.76 13.23
C GLY A 285 -14.86 -12.80 12.57
N LYS A 286 -14.17 -13.95 12.61
CA LYS A 286 -12.90 -14.16 11.89
C LYS A 286 -13.01 -14.00 10.37
N SER A 287 -14.21 -14.07 9.77
CA SER A 287 -14.41 -13.86 8.33
C SER A 287 -14.16 -12.42 7.89
N PHE A 288 -14.21 -11.46 8.82
CA PHE A 288 -13.90 -10.07 8.57
C PHE A 288 -12.49 -9.87 8.03
N ILE A 289 -11.52 -10.62 8.55
CA ILE A 289 -10.11 -10.52 8.16
C ILE A 289 -9.91 -10.86 6.67
N PRO A 290 -10.30 -12.05 6.16
CA PRO A 290 -10.23 -12.36 4.74
C PRO A 290 -10.99 -11.37 3.85
N LEU A 291 -12.16 -10.88 4.30
CA LEU A 291 -12.94 -9.93 3.50
C LEU A 291 -12.22 -8.58 3.31
N ILE A 292 -11.58 -8.05 4.36
CA ILE A 292 -10.77 -6.83 4.21
C ILE A 292 -9.54 -7.08 3.34
N MET A 293 -8.85 -8.23 3.54
CA MET A 293 -7.72 -8.59 2.69
C MET A 293 -8.10 -8.69 1.20
N GLY A 294 -9.36 -9.01 0.90
CA GLY A 294 -9.90 -9.07 -0.45
C GLY A 294 -9.81 -7.75 -1.22
N PHE A 295 -9.82 -6.60 -0.54
CA PHE A 295 -9.59 -5.29 -1.18
C PHE A 295 -8.15 -5.13 -1.71
N GLY A 296 -7.18 -5.78 -1.09
CA GLY A 296 -5.82 -5.85 -1.60
C GLY A 296 -5.69 -6.91 -2.69
N CYS A 297 -5.82 -8.19 -2.33
CA CYS A 297 -5.76 -9.30 -3.27
C CYS A 297 -6.61 -10.48 -2.77
N ASN A 298 -7.43 -11.03 -3.65
CA ASN A 298 -8.32 -12.15 -3.31
C ASN A 298 -7.58 -13.46 -3.01
N VAL A 299 -6.39 -13.68 -3.59
CA VAL A 299 -5.62 -14.91 -3.38
C VAL A 299 -5.15 -15.07 -1.93
N PRO A 300 -4.39 -14.09 -1.35
CA PRO A 300 -4.03 -14.15 0.06
C PRO A 300 -5.25 -14.12 0.99
N ALA A 301 -6.30 -13.43 0.61
CA ALA A 301 -7.54 -13.37 1.36
C ALA A 301 -8.20 -14.76 1.50
N ILE A 302 -8.28 -15.53 0.40
CA ILE A 302 -8.77 -16.91 0.41
C ILE A 302 -7.85 -17.82 1.23
N MET A 303 -6.54 -17.66 1.09
CA MET A 303 -5.57 -18.42 1.89
C MET A 303 -5.71 -18.12 3.40
N ALA A 304 -6.01 -16.87 3.77
CA ALA A 304 -6.25 -16.48 5.17
C ALA A 304 -7.52 -17.09 5.75
N SER A 305 -8.49 -17.51 4.93
CA SER A 305 -9.70 -18.17 5.41
C SER A 305 -9.45 -19.48 6.17
N ARG A 306 -8.22 -20.03 6.11
CA ARG A 306 -7.79 -21.19 6.91
C ARG A 306 -7.91 -20.96 8.41
N THR A 307 -7.81 -19.71 8.86
CA THR A 307 -7.93 -19.32 10.28
C THR A 307 -9.36 -19.46 10.80
N ILE A 308 -10.34 -19.66 9.91
CA ILE A 308 -11.75 -19.85 10.26
C ILE A 308 -12.00 -21.34 10.54
N GLU A 309 -12.28 -21.68 11.78
CA GLU A 309 -12.49 -23.05 12.25
C GLU A 309 -13.80 -23.65 11.70
N ASN A 310 -14.87 -22.84 11.71
CA ASN A 310 -16.17 -23.27 11.21
C ASN A 310 -16.14 -23.45 9.69
N ARG A 311 -16.35 -24.69 9.23
CA ARG A 311 -16.30 -25.05 7.80
C ARG A 311 -17.34 -24.28 6.96
N LYS A 312 -18.56 -24.05 7.51
CA LYS A 312 -19.62 -23.29 6.85
C LYS A 312 -19.17 -21.87 6.58
N SER A 313 -18.75 -21.14 7.62
CA SER A 313 -18.29 -19.75 7.51
C SER A 313 -17.05 -19.62 6.64
N ARG A 314 -16.09 -20.55 6.74
CA ARG A 314 -14.90 -20.59 5.89
C ARG A 314 -15.27 -20.68 4.41
N LEU A 315 -16.17 -21.59 4.07
CA LEU A 315 -16.58 -21.83 2.68
C LEU A 315 -17.34 -20.63 2.11
N ILE A 316 -18.29 -20.07 2.88
CA ILE A 316 -19.03 -18.88 2.46
C ILE A 316 -18.09 -17.70 2.28
N THR A 317 -17.13 -17.50 3.21
CA THR A 317 -16.13 -16.43 3.09
C THR A 317 -15.30 -16.56 1.81
N MET A 318 -14.85 -17.77 1.45
CA MET A 318 -14.14 -18.02 0.21
C MET A 318 -14.98 -17.73 -1.03
N LEU A 319 -16.27 -18.09 -1.01
CA LEU A 319 -17.19 -17.88 -2.13
C LEU A 319 -17.51 -16.38 -2.35
N VAL A 320 -17.64 -15.62 -1.27
CA VAL A 320 -18.04 -14.20 -1.31
C VAL A 320 -16.87 -13.26 -1.53
N ASN A 321 -15.67 -13.68 -1.15
CA ASN A 321 -14.46 -12.85 -1.24
C ASN A 321 -14.19 -12.27 -2.65
N PRO A 322 -14.42 -12.96 -3.77
CA PRO A 322 -14.23 -12.41 -5.12
C PRO A 322 -15.10 -11.17 -5.44
N LEU A 323 -16.17 -10.92 -4.68
CA LEU A 323 -17.00 -9.72 -4.81
C LEU A 323 -16.34 -8.47 -4.20
N MET A 324 -15.31 -8.65 -3.35
CA MET A 324 -14.48 -7.54 -2.90
C MET A 324 -13.58 -7.06 -4.03
N SER A 325 -13.57 -5.74 -4.26
CA SER A 325 -12.77 -5.14 -5.34
C SER A 325 -11.29 -5.18 -4.97
N CYS A 326 -10.51 -6.03 -5.63
CA CYS A 326 -9.06 -6.09 -5.42
C CYS A 326 -8.33 -4.91 -6.12
N SER A 327 -7.10 -4.62 -5.68
CA SER A 327 -6.28 -3.53 -6.22
C SER A 327 -6.02 -3.63 -7.73
N ALA A 328 -5.96 -4.85 -8.29
CA ALA A 328 -5.77 -5.09 -9.72
C ALA A 328 -6.94 -4.58 -10.61
N ARG A 329 -8.10 -4.31 -10.02
CA ARG A 329 -9.24 -3.71 -10.73
C ARG A 329 -9.21 -2.19 -10.73
N LEU A 330 -8.46 -1.56 -9.81
CA LEU A 330 -8.43 -0.12 -9.66
C LEU A 330 -7.96 0.63 -10.92
N PRO A 331 -6.92 0.18 -11.65
CA PRO A 331 -6.48 0.87 -12.87
C PRO A 331 -7.58 1.02 -13.91
N ILE A 332 -8.41 -0.02 -14.13
CA ILE A 332 -9.51 0.06 -15.10
C ILE A 332 -10.63 1.01 -14.63
N TYR A 333 -10.88 1.09 -13.32
CA TYR A 333 -11.83 2.06 -12.80
C TYR A 333 -11.33 3.48 -12.98
N LEU A 334 -10.05 3.74 -12.66
CA LEU A 334 -9.45 5.06 -12.82
C LEU A 334 -9.44 5.50 -14.28
N LEU A 335 -9.13 4.58 -15.20
CA LEU A 335 -9.14 4.83 -16.63
C LEU A 335 -10.55 5.24 -17.13
N LEU A 336 -11.55 4.42 -16.84
CA LEU A 336 -12.93 4.68 -17.29
C LEU A 336 -13.59 5.86 -16.56
N VAL A 337 -13.28 6.05 -15.30
CA VAL A 337 -13.76 7.21 -14.53
C VAL A 337 -13.12 8.49 -15.05
N GLY A 338 -11.81 8.48 -15.32
CA GLY A 338 -11.12 9.63 -15.91
C GLY A 338 -11.64 9.98 -17.30
N ALA A 339 -11.96 8.97 -18.11
CA ALA A 339 -12.48 9.14 -19.47
C ALA A 339 -13.94 9.67 -19.49
N PHE A 340 -14.82 9.10 -18.67
CA PHE A 340 -16.27 9.34 -18.80
C PHE A 340 -16.91 10.14 -17.66
N PHE A 341 -16.22 10.29 -16.50
CA PHE A 341 -16.77 10.94 -15.30
C PHE A 341 -15.80 11.94 -14.65
N PRO A 342 -15.21 12.90 -15.37
CA PRO A 342 -14.16 13.77 -14.85
C PRO A 342 -14.61 14.61 -13.63
N ASN A 343 -15.87 15.00 -13.59
CA ASN A 343 -16.39 15.86 -12.50
C ASN A 343 -16.85 15.09 -11.24
N ASN A 344 -17.22 13.80 -11.38
CA ASN A 344 -17.84 13.01 -10.31
C ASN A 344 -17.08 11.69 -10.04
N GLY A 345 -15.81 11.61 -10.38
CA GLY A 345 -15.03 10.37 -10.33
C GLY A 345 -14.99 9.72 -8.95
N SER A 346 -14.80 10.51 -7.90
CA SER A 346 -14.77 10.00 -6.51
C SER A 346 -16.10 9.38 -6.08
N LEU A 347 -17.23 9.97 -6.50
CA LEU A 347 -18.56 9.45 -6.20
C LEU A 347 -18.81 8.11 -6.91
N ILE A 348 -18.42 8.00 -8.18
CA ILE A 348 -18.55 6.76 -8.96
C ILE A 348 -17.70 5.65 -8.36
N LEU A 349 -16.45 5.94 -7.98
CA LEU A 349 -15.61 4.97 -7.29
C LEU A 349 -16.23 4.49 -5.97
N LEU A 350 -16.69 5.41 -5.12
CA LEU A 350 -17.38 5.08 -3.88
C LEU A 350 -18.59 4.18 -4.12
N LEU A 351 -19.37 4.48 -5.17
CA LEU A 351 -20.57 3.71 -5.53
C LEU A 351 -20.19 2.29 -5.99
N ILE A 352 -19.15 2.11 -6.80
CA ILE A 352 -18.68 0.79 -7.24
C ILE A 352 -18.24 -0.06 -6.05
N TYR A 353 -17.41 0.50 -5.14
CA TYR A 353 -16.99 -0.22 -3.94
C TYR A 353 -18.18 -0.56 -3.03
N SER A 354 -19.15 0.35 -2.90
CA SER A 354 -20.36 0.11 -2.11
C SER A 354 -21.23 -1.00 -2.70
N ILE A 355 -21.36 -1.07 -4.03
CA ILE A 355 -22.05 -2.16 -4.73
C ILE A 355 -21.38 -3.50 -4.42
N GLY A 356 -20.06 -3.58 -4.48
CA GLY A 356 -19.30 -4.79 -4.17
C GLY A 356 -19.56 -5.30 -2.74
N ILE A 357 -19.47 -4.39 -1.76
CA ILE A 357 -19.74 -4.71 -0.35
C ILE A 357 -21.20 -5.18 -0.17
N LEU A 358 -22.15 -4.44 -0.74
CA LEU A 358 -23.58 -4.78 -0.62
C LEU A 358 -23.88 -6.17 -1.20
N LEU A 359 -23.33 -6.47 -2.39
CA LEU A 359 -23.49 -7.78 -3.03
C LEU A 359 -22.82 -8.89 -2.20
N ALA A 360 -21.65 -8.63 -1.62
CA ALA A 360 -20.98 -9.57 -0.74
C ALA A 360 -21.83 -9.90 0.50
N VAL A 361 -22.45 -8.90 1.13
CA VAL A 361 -23.36 -9.08 2.26
C VAL A 361 -24.60 -9.89 1.84
N LEU A 362 -25.20 -9.55 0.70
CA LEU A 362 -26.39 -10.21 0.18
C LEU A 362 -26.11 -11.69 -0.14
N MET A 363 -25.01 -11.95 -0.86
CA MET A 363 -24.62 -13.31 -1.24
C MET A 363 -24.17 -14.14 -0.04
N ALA A 364 -23.50 -13.56 0.95
CA ALA A 364 -23.17 -14.24 2.20
C ALA A 364 -24.43 -14.72 2.91
N ARG A 365 -25.44 -13.86 3.02
CA ARG A 365 -26.74 -14.19 3.62
C ARG A 365 -27.47 -15.29 2.83
N LEU A 366 -27.48 -15.17 1.51
CA LEU A 366 -28.12 -16.14 0.62
C LEU A 366 -27.46 -17.53 0.76
N PHE A 367 -26.11 -17.57 0.71
CA PHE A 367 -25.37 -18.83 0.83
C PHE A 367 -25.46 -19.43 2.23
N SER A 368 -25.47 -18.62 3.29
CA SER A 368 -25.65 -19.10 4.66
C SER A 368 -27.04 -19.73 4.88
N ARG A 369 -28.07 -19.20 4.20
CA ARG A 369 -29.42 -19.67 4.37
C ARG A 369 -29.77 -20.90 3.49
N PHE A 370 -29.27 -20.93 2.25
CA PHE A 370 -29.74 -21.90 1.24
C PHE A 370 -28.66 -22.90 0.79
N LEU A 371 -27.39 -22.50 0.75
CA LEU A 371 -26.36 -23.30 0.09
C LEU A 371 -25.57 -24.17 1.06
N VAL A 372 -25.17 -23.63 2.20
CA VAL A 372 -24.30 -24.34 3.15
C VAL A 372 -25.00 -24.46 4.49
N LYS A 373 -25.54 -25.68 4.74
CA LYS A 373 -26.15 -26.02 6.03
C LYS A 373 -25.06 -26.41 7.03
N GLY A 374 -25.18 -25.98 8.26
CA GLY A 374 -24.28 -26.33 9.37
C GLY A 374 -24.64 -25.53 10.61
N ASP A 375 -24.27 -26.03 11.78
CA ASP A 375 -24.51 -25.36 13.05
C ASP A 375 -23.59 -24.18 13.23
N ASP A 376 -24.11 -23.08 13.76
CA ASP A 376 -23.32 -21.91 14.13
C ASP A 376 -22.66 -22.21 15.49
N THR A 377 -21.33 -22.38 15.47
CA THR A 377 -20.57 -22.54 16.72
C THR A 377 -20.43 -21.18 17.40
N PRO A 378 -20.65 -21.11 18.73
CA PRO A 378 -20.46 -19.85 19.44
C PRO A 378 -19.02 -19.39 19.34
N PHE A 379 -18.84 -18.07 19.15
CA PHE A 379 -17.53 -17.46 19.06
C PHE A 379 -16.93 -17.28 20.46
N VAL A 380 -15.95 -18.10 20.76
CA VAL A 380 -15.10 -17.91 21.96
C VAL A 380 -13.69 -17.63 21.46
N MET A 381 -13.20 -16.41 21.67
CA MET A 381 -11.83 -16.03 21.31
C MET A 381 -11.15 -15.38 22.49
N GLU A 382 -10.05 -15.96 22.90
CA GLU A 382 -9.12 -15.28 23.82
C GLU A 382 -8.47 -14.12 23.07
N LEU A 383 -8.51 -12.93 23.68
CA LEU A 383 -7.86 -11.74 23.13
C LEU A 383 -6.38 -11.75 23.54
N PRO A 384 -5.46 -11.99 22.61
CA PRO A 384 -4.04 -11.97 22.93
C PRO A 384 -3.63 -10.58 23.42
N PRO A 385 -2.67 -10.45 24.35
CA PRO A 385 -2.15 -9.14 24.75
C PRO A 385 -1.54 -8.42 23.53
N TYR A 386 -1.58 -7.08 23.54
CA TYR A 386 -0.85 -6.32 22.53
C TYR A 386 0.66 -6.57 22.70
N ARG A 387 1.30 -6.90 21.60
CA ARG A 387 2.75 -7.07 21.54
C ARG A 387 3.29 -6.28 20.36
N LEU A 388 4.44 -5.65 20.53
CA LEU A 388 5.19 -5.09 19.40
C LEU A 388 5.92 -6.24 18.71
N PRO A 389 5.57 -6.57 17.47
CA PRO A 389 6.24 -7.64 16.74
C PRO A 389 7.66 -7.21 16.38
N THR A 390 8.61 -8.13 16.48
CA THR A 390 9.99 -7.85 16.09
C THR A 390 10.12 -7.80 14.56
N ALA A 391 10.85 -6.83 14.03
CA ALA A 391 11.07 -6.67 12.59
C ALA A 391 11.51 -7.98 11.92
N LYS A 392 12.41 -8.74 12.55
CA LYS A 392 12.90 -10.03 12.03
C LYS A 392 11.77 -11.05 11.81
N VAL A 393 10.80 -11.12 12.72
CA VAL A 393 9.63 -12.03 12.61
C VAL A 393 8.73 -11.58 11.48
N ILE A 394 8.42 -10.28 11.38
CA ILE A 394 7.56 -9.72 10.32
C ILE A 394 8.18 -9.99 8.94
N PHE A 395 9.47 -9.68 8.74
CA PHE A 395 10.15 -9.92 7.45
C PHE A 395 10.17 -11.41 7.08
N ARG A 396 10.38 -12.28 8.06
CA ARG A 396 10.34 -13.73 7.85
C ARG A 396 8.95 -14.21 7.42
N HIS A 397 7.90 -13.81 8.15
CA HIS A 397 6.51 -14.15 7.81
C HIS A 397 6.11 -13.60 6.43
N THR A 398 6.48 -12.35 6.14
CA THR A 398 6.25 -11.72 4.84
C THR A 398 6.89 -12.53 3.71
N TRP A 399 8.17 -12.89 3.87
CA TRP A 399 8.89 -13.69 2.89
C TRP A 399 8.31 -15.10 2.72
N GLU A 400 7.99 -15.78 3.81
CA GLU A 400 7.38 -17.11 3.77
C GLU A 400 6.03 -17.10 3.05
N LYS A 401 5.16 -16.11 3.33
CA LYS A 401 3.87 -15.93 2.66
C LYS A 401 4.05 -15.57 1.18
N GLY A 402 4.98 -14.67 0.85
CA GLY A 402 5.32 -14.32 -0.54
C GLY A 402 5.91 -15.49 -1.34
N ALA A 403 6.82 -16.24 -0.76
CA ALA A 403 7.38 -17.45 -1.39
C ALA A 403 6.31 -18.55 -1.60
N GLN A 404 5.37 -18.71 -0.66
CA GLN A 404 4.25 -19.63 -0.85
C GLN A 404 3.33 -19.19 -1.99
N TYR A 405 3.08 -17.87 -2.11
CA TYR A 405 2.31 -17.30 -3.22
C TYR A 405 2.97 -17.63 -4.56
N LEU A 406 4.24 -17.30 -4.73
CA LEU A 406 4.99 -17.57 -5.97
C LEU A 406 5.03 -19.06 -6.33
N ARG A 407 5.30 -19.94 -5.36
CA ARG A 407 5.34 -21.39 -5.60
C ARG A 407 3.99 -21.96 -6.02
N LYS A 408 2.89 -21.46 -5.46
CA LYS A 408 1.54 -21.95 -5.75
C LYS A 408 0.95 -21.37 -7.02
N MET A 409 1.20 -20.08 -7.28
CA MET A 409 0.53 -19.35 -8.35
C MET A 409 1.40 -19.18 -9.59
N GLY A 410 2.73 -19.09 -9.46
CA GLY A 410 3.63 -18.79 -10.57
C GLY A 410 3.49 -19.77 -11.74
N GLY A 411 3.46 -21.09 -11.48
CA GLY A 411 3.30 -22.08 -12.54
C GLY A 411 1.94 -22.01 -13.24
N ILE A 412 0.87 -21.68 -12.50
CA ILE A 412 -0.48 -21.57 -13.06
C ILE A 412 -0.61 -20.32 -13.92
N ILE A 413 -0.06 -19.21 -13.44
CA ILE A 413 -0.06 -17.94 -14.15
C ILE A 413 0.76 -18.08 -15.43
N MET A 414 1.91 -18.74 -15.39
CA MET A 414 2.73 -19.03 -16.55
C MET A 414 1.96 -19.82 -17.63
N ILE A 415 1.27 -20.88 -17.23
CA ILE A 415 0.43 -21.66 -18.17
C ILE A 415 -0.68 -20.80 -18.74
N ALA A 416 -1.36 -20.00 -17.92
CA ALA A 416 -2.41 -19.11 -18.36
C ALA A 416 -1.90 -18.06 -19.34
N SER A 417 -0.74 -17.46 -19.07
CA SER A 417 -0.10 -16.49 -19.98
C SER A 417 0.26 -17.10 -21.32
N ILE A 418 0.83 -18.31 -21.35
CA ILE A 418 1.13 -19.04 -22.58
C ILE A 418 -0.13 -19.31 -23.40
N VAL A 419 -1.24 -19.71 -22.75
CA VAL A 419 -2.51 -19.98 -23.42
C VAL A 419 -3.09 -18.69 -24.00
N ILE A 420 -3.12 -17.59 -23.25
CA ILE A 420 -3.63 -16.30 -23.71
C ILE A 420 -2.77 -15.77 -24.85
N TRP A 421 -1.44 -15.86 -24.74
CA TRP A 421 -0.52 -15.47 -25.79
C TRP A 421 -0.78 -16.29 -27.07
N ALA A 422 -0.88 -17.61 -26.96
CA ALA A 422 -1.15 -18.46 -28.12
C ALA A 422 -2.50 -18.14 -28.80
N LEU A 423 -3.54 -17.85 -28.04
CA LEU A 423 -4.83 -17.42 -28.57
C LEU A 423 -4.78 -16.06 -29.26
N GLY A 424 -3.91 -15.17 -28.82
CA GLY A 424 -3.68 -13.86 -29.43
C GLY A 424 -2.70 -13.88 -30.61
N TYR A 425 -1.76 -14.84 -30.65
CA TYR A 425 -0.74 -14.96 -31.68
C TYR A 425 -1.25 -15.64 -32.93
N TYR A 426 -2.02 -16.72 -32.82
CA TYR A 426 -2.51 -17.51 -33.95
C TYR A 426 -3.90 -17.04 -34.43
N PRO A 427 -4.25 -17.25 -35.76
CA PRO A 427 -3.54 -18.09 -36.75
C PRO A 427 -2.40 -17.39 -37.51
N ASP A 428 -2.51 -16.08 -37.82
CA ASP A 428 -1.62 -15.42 -38.79
C ASP A 428 -1.02 -14.15 -38.20
N HIS A 429 0.09 -14.27 -37.45
CA HIS A 429 0.75 -13.15 -36.78
C HIS A 429 1.34 -12.13 -37.77
N ASP A 430 1.98 -12.61 -38.84
CA ASP A 430 2.77 -11.79 -39.78
C ASP A 430 1.92 -11.19 -40.93
N ALA A 431 0.62 -11.46 -40.96
CA ALA A 431 -0.25 -11.07 -42.06
C ALA A 431 -0.83 -9.66 -41.95
N TYR A 432 -0.69 -8.99 -40.82
CA TYR A 432 -1.39 -7.73 -40.51
C TYR A 432 -0.43 -6.59 -40.21
N GLU A 433 -0.78 -5.36 -40.66
CA GLU A 433 0.06 -4.18 -40.45
C GLU A 433 -0.09 -3.58 -39.04
N THR A 434 -1.22 -3.82 -38.35
CA THR A 434 -1.48 -3.28 -37.02
C THR A 434 -1.78 -4.37 -35.98
N VAL A 435 -1.33 -4.14 -34.72
CA VAL A 435 -1.59 -5.06 -33.62
C VAL A 435 -3.09 -5.24 -33.35
N ALA A 436 -3.90 -4.20 -33.60
CA ALA A 436 -5.35 -4.28 -33.43
C ALA A 436 -6.00 -5.21 -34.49
N GLU A 437 -5.59 -5.14 -35.78
CA GLU A 437 -6.07 -6.04 -36.82
C GLU A 437 -5.66 -7.48 -36.60
N GLN A 438 -4.43 -7.68 -36.10
CA GLN A 438 -3.95 -9.00 -35.71
C GLN A 438 -4.82 -9.57 -34.57
N GLN A 439 -5.07 -8.81 -33.54
CA GLN A 439 -5.91 -9.26 -32.41
C GLN A 439 -7.37 -9.51 -32.84
N GLU A 440 -7.89 -8.72 -33.78
CA GLU A 440 -9.24 -8.91 -34.31
C GLU A 440 -9.41 -10.25 -35.04
N ASN A 441 -8.38 -10.69 -35.77
CA ASN A 441 -8.39 -11.91 -36.58
C ASN A 441 -7.83 -13.13 -35.84
N SER A 442 -7.21 -12.92 -34.70
CA SER A 442 -6.69 -13.98 -33.81
C SER A 442 -7.81 -14.87 -33.24
N TYR A 443 -7.45 -16.01 -32.65
CA TYR A 443 -8.44 -16.87 -31.99
C TYR A 443 -9.14 -16.16 -30.82
N ILE A 444 -8.47 -15.28 -30.10
CA ILE A 444 -9.10 -14.50 -29.03
C ILE A 444 -10.12 -13.50 -29.58
N GLY A 445 -9.82 -12.90 -30.75
CA GLY A 445 -10.74 -12.03 -31.49
C GLY A 445 -11.98 -12.77 -32.00
N GLN A 446 -11.80 -13.97 -32.57
CA GLN A 446 -12.91 -14.83 -32.98
C GLN A 446 -13.81 -15.25 -31.82
N ILE A 447 -13.22 -15.59 -30.67
CA ILE A 447 -13.99 -15.89 -29.45
C ILE A 447 -14.74 -14.63 -28.97
N GLY A 448 -14.09 -13.45 -29.01
CA GLY A 448 -14.74 -12.17 -28.67
C GLY A 448 -15.96 -11.89 -29.53
N LYS A 449 -15.85 -12.05 -30.86
CA LYS A 449 -16.95 -11.91 -31.82
C LYS A 449 -18.06 -12.97 -31.59
N ALA A 450 -17.68 -14.19 -31.27
CA ALA A 450 -18.66 -15.23 -30.93
C ALA A 450 -19.41 -14.96 -29.60
N MET A 451 -18.79 -14.23 -28.68
CA MET A 451 -19.43 -13.81 -27.41
C MET A 451 -20.31 -12.57 -27.55
N GLU A 452 -20.14 -11.78 -28.62
CA GLU A 452 -20.85 -10.53 -28.84
C GLU A 452 -22.37 -10.65 -28.67
N PRO A 453 -23.09 -11.64 -29.24
CA PRO A 453 -24.53 -11.79 -29.05
C PRO A 453 -24.97 -11.94 -27.60
N VAL A 454 -24.08 -12.41 -26.71
CA VAL A 454 -24.35 -12.59 -25.28
C VAL A 454 -24.14 -11.30 -24.50
N ILE A 455 -23.19 -10.45 -24.94
CA ILE A 455 -22.81 -9.21 -24.25
C ILE A 455 -23.42 -7.95 -24.86
N GLU A 456 -23.89 -8.01 -26.12
CA GLU A 456 -24.61 -6.93 -26.81
C GLU A 456 -25.82 -6.39 -26.01
N PRO A 457 -26.63 -7.23 -25.34
CA PRO A 457 -27.73 -6.76 -24.50
C PRO A 457 -27.29 -5.87 -23.32
N LEU A 458 -25.99 -5.85 -22.99
CA LEU A 458 -25.36 -5.00 -21.97
C LEU A 458 -24.82 -3.69 -22.57
N GLY A 459 -24.89 -3.54 -23.90
CA GLY A 459 -24.26 -2.45 -24.64
C GLY A 459 -22.76 -2.64 -24.90
N PHE A 460 -22.24 -3.85 -24.74
CA PHE A 460 -20.82 -4.16 -24.93
C PHE A 460 -20.56 -4.66 -26.35
N ASP A 461 -19.50 -4.17 -26.98
CA ASP A 461 -18.98 -4.65 -28.23
C ASP A 461 -18.00 -5.83 -28.03
N TRP A 462 -17.58 -6.46 -29.12
CA TRP A 462 -16.63 -7.56 -29.10
C TRP A 462 -15.26 -7.17 -28.51
N LYS A 463 -14.81 -5.89 -28.63
CA LYS A 463 -13.55 -5.39 -28.08
C LYS A 463 -13.60 -5.37 -26.54
N LEU A 464 -14.69 -4.90 -25.95
CA LEU A 464 -14.95 -5.02 -24.51
C LEU A 464 -14.99 -6.49 -24.08
N GLY A 465 -15.53 -7.37 -24.94
CA GLY A 465 -15.54 -8.83 -24.76
C GLY A 465 -14.14 -9.42 -24.68
N ILE A 466 -13.21 -9.02 -25.54
CA ILE A 466 -11.80 -9.43 -25.47
C ILE A 466 -11.16 -8.91 -24.18
N GLY A 467 -11.44 -7.67 -23.78
CA GLY A 467 -11.00 -7.14 -22.49
C GLY A 467 -11.47 -7.98 -21.30
N ILE A 468 -12.72 -8.47 -21.32
CA ILE A 468 -13.24 -9.40 -20.30
C ILE A 468 -12.45 -10.72 -20.31
N LEU A 469 -12.16 -11.28 -21.48
CA LEU A 469 -11.41 -12.54 -21.60
C LEU A 469 -9.97 -12.42 -21.13
N SER A 470 -9.25 -11.36 -21.51
CA SER A 470 -7.88 -11.10 -21.06
C SER A 470 -7.81 -10.96 -19.53
N GLY A 471 -8.82 -10.29 -18.95
CA GLY A 471 -8.94 -10.13 -17.52
C GLY A 471 -9.27 -11.42 -16.72
N VAL A 472 -9.56 -12.54 -17.37
CA VAL A 472 -9.63 -13.85 -16.73
C VAL A 472 -8.24 -14.32 -16.31
N GLY A 473 -7.22 -14.05 -17.13
CA GLY A 473 -5.82 -14.34 -16.80
C GLY A 473 -5.33 -13.46 -15.65
N ALA A 474 -5.29 -12.15 -15.91
CA ALA A 474 -4.91 -11.12 -14.94
C ALA A 474 -5.75 -9.86 -15.19
N LYS A 475 -6.27 -9.26 -14.11
CA LYS A 475 -7.23 -8.14 -14.22
C LYS A 475 -6.62 -6.88 -14.81
N GLU A 476 -5.34 -6.66 -14.56
CA GLU A 476 -4.55 -5.54 -15.10
C GLU A 476 -4.42 -5.58 -16.62
N LEU A 477 -4.46 -6.76 -17.24
CA LEU A 477 -4.38 -6.90 -18.70
C LEU A 477 -5.57 -6.30 -19.44
N VAL A 478 -6.69 -6.08 -18.75
CA VAL A 478 -7.87 -5.44 -19.35
C VAL A 478 -7.53 -4.05 -19.88
N VAL A 479 -6.75 -3.26 -19.11
CA VAL A 479 -6.39 -1.88 -19.49
C VAL A 479 -5.53 -1.86 -20.73
N SER A 480 -4.44 -2.62 -20.77
CA SER A 480 -3.55 -2.70 -21.94
C SER A 480 -4.26 -3.27 -23.16
N THR A 481 -5.12 -4.29 -22.96
CA THR A 481 -5.91 -4.84 -24.07
C THR A 481 -6.86 -3.80 -24.68
N LEU A 482 -7.57 -3.04 -23.86
CA LEU A 482 -8.45 -1.97 -24.34
C LEU A 482 -7.64 -0.85 -25.01
N GLY A 483 -6.50 -0.48 -24.45
CA GLY A 483 -5.57 0.48 -25.05
C GLY A 483 -5.17 0.05 -26.47
N VAL A 484 -4.66 -1.16 -26.65
CA VAL A 484 -4.27 -1.70 -27.95
C VAL A 484 -5.44 -1.73 -28.92
N LEU A 485 -6.61 -2.24 -28.52
CA LEU A 485 -7.76 -2.43 -29.40
C LEU A 485 -8.44 -1.13 -29.86
N TYR A 486 -8.39 -0.07 -29.05
CA TYR A 486 -9.04 1.20 -29.38
C TYR A 486 -8.06 2.30 -29.82
N THR A 487 -6.83 2.29 -29.33
CA THR A 487 -5.84 3.36 -29.60
C THR A 487 -4.59 2.89 -30.33
N ASN A 488 -4.37 1.59 -30.51
CA ASN A 488 -3.11 0.94 -30.91
C ASN A 488 -1.93 1.21 -29.98
N ASP A 489 -2.21 1.59 -28.73
CA ASP A 489 -1.23 1.87 -27.71
C ASP A 489 -1.60 1.12 -26.41
N ALA A 490 -0.66 0.33 -25.87
CA ALA A 490 -0.88 -0.45 -24.66
C ALA A 490 -0.87 0.43 -23.38
N GLU A 491 -0.27 1.62 -23.45
CA GLU A 491 -0.17 2.59 -22.36
C GLU A 491 -1.11 3.79 -22.54
N ALA A 492 -2.18 3.63 -23.34
CA ALA A 492 -3.15 4.70 -23.59
C ALA A 492 -3.70 5.32 -22.29
N ASP A 493 -3.64 6.64 -22.21
CA ASP A 493 -4.19 7.39 -21.09
C ASP A 493 -5.73 7.56 -21.18
N ALA A 494 -6.35 8.05 -20.10
CA ALA A 494 -7.79 8.22 -20.03
C ALA A 494 -8.33 9.21 -21.08
N VAL A 495 -7.54 10.18 -21.52
CA VAL A 495 -7.94 11.21 -22.49
C VAL A 495 -7.98 10.61 -23.89
N SER A 496 -6.93 9.92 -24.31
CA SER A 496 -6.85 9.26 -25.61
C SER A 496 -7.91 8.16 -25.75
N LEU A 497 -8.21 7.47 -24.67
CA LEU A 497 -9.24 6.44 -24.64
C LEU A 497 -10.66 7.03 -24.74
N ALA A 498 -10.92 8.15 -24.04
CA ALA A 498 -12.22 8.84 -24.09
C ALA A 498 -12.60 9.32 -25.50
N GLU A 499 -11.61 9.74 -26.29
CA GLU A 499 -11.83 10.24 -27.64
C GLU A 499 -12.10 9.11 -28.66
N ARG A 500 -11.62 7.90 -28.40
CA ARG A 500 -11.62 6.79 -29.37
C ARG A 500 -12.58 5.65 -29.03
N ILE A 501 -13.00 5.50 -27.79
CA ILE A 501 -13.98 4.48 -27.41
C ILE A 501 -15.41 5.00 -27.67
N PRO A 502 -16.17 4.39 -28.60
CA PRO A 502 -17.52 4.83 -28.92
C PRO A 502 -18.57 4.27 -27.95
N ILE A 503 -18.35 4.43 -26.63
CA ILE A 503 -19.29 3.98 -25.60
C ILE A 503 -19.87 5.17 -24.84
N THR A 504 -21.10 5.00 -24.35
CA THR A 504 -21.75 6.00 -23.49
C THR A 504 -21.26 5.88 -22.03
N PRO A 505 -21.36 6.96 -21.21
CA PRO A 505 -21.04 6.88 -19.79
C PRO A 505 -21.82 5.78 -19.05
N LEU A 506 -23.06 5.50 -19.47
CA LEU A 506 -23.86 4.41 -18.91
C LEU A 506 -23.22 3.05 -19.18
N VAL A 507 -22.76 2.81 -20.41
CA VAL A 507 -22.08 1.56 -20.80
C VAL A 507 -20.74 1.43 -20.05
N ALA A 508 -19.99 2.51 -19.90
CA ALA A 508 -18.75 2.52 -19.11
C ALA A 508 -19.02 2.13 -17.66
N PHE A 509 -20.08 2.66 -17.05
CA PHE A 509 -20.48 2.29 -15.70
C PHE A 509 -20.92 0.82 -15.60
N CYS A 510 -21.72 0.32 -16.55
CA CYS A 510 -22.10 -1.09 -16.64
C CYS A 510 -20.88 -2.00 -16.75
N TYR A 511 -19.88 -1.60 -17.55
CA TYR A 511 -18.64 -2.36 -17.72
C TYR A 511 -17.82 -2.41 -16.43
N MET A 512 -17.69 -1.29 -15.71
CA MET A 512 -17.02 -1.26 -14.40
C MET A 512 -17.71 -2.18 -13.38
N VAL A 513 -19.05 -2.19 -13.32
CA VAL A 513 -19.80 -3.09 -12.44
C VAL A 513 -19.65 -4.55 -12.89
N PHE A 514 -19.64 -4.80 -14.19
CA PHE A 514 -19.38 -6.15 -14.71
C PHE A 514 -18.00 -6.63 -14.30
N VAL A 515 -16.94 -5.80 -14.51
CA VAL A 515 -15.55 -6.12 -14.10
C VAL A 515 -15.41 -6.30 -12.60
N LEU A 516 -16.21 -5.60 -11.78
CA LEU A 516 -16.25 -5.79 -10.34
C LEU A 516 -16.67 -7.22 -9.95
N ILE A 517 -17.65 -7.79 -10.63
CA ILE A 517 -18.36 -8.98 -10.15
C ILE A 517 -17.92 -10.26 -10.90
N TYR A 518 -17.64 -10.15 -12.23
CA TYR A 518 -17.45 -11.31 -13.09
C TYR A 518 -16.31 -12.23 -12.66
N PHE A 519 -16.12 -13.29 -13.38
CA PHE A 519 -15.12 -14.34 -13.18
C PHE A 519 -13.86 -13.80 -12.48
N PRO A 520 -13.49 -14.29 -11.29
CA PRO A 520 -12.27 -13.91 -10.63
C PRO A 520 -11.05 -14.40 -11.45
N CYS A 521 -9.86 -13.82 -11.22
CA CYS A 521 -8.67 -14.28 -11.92
C CYS A 521 -8.41 -15.78 -11.67
N ILE A 522 -7.74 -16.45 -12.61
CA ILE A 522 -7.44 -17.89 -12.53
C ILE A 522 -6.75 -18.25 -11.21
N ALA A 523 -5.83 -17.41 -10.75
CA ALA A 523 -5.15 -17.61 -9.45
C ALA A 523 -6.14 -17.72 -8.27
N THR A 524 -7.19 -16.90 -8.28
CA THR A 524 -8.25 -16.94 -7.24
C THR A 524 -9.05 -18.25 -7.32
N ILE A 525 -9.41 -18.70 -8.51
CA ILE A 525 -10.14 -19.97 -8.72
C ILE A 525 -9.32 -21.16 -8.20
N VAL A 526 -8.02 -21.17 -8.50
CA VAL A 526 -7.11 -22.23 -8.02
C VAL A 526 -6.94 -22.16 -6.50
N ALA A 527 -6.86 -20.96 -5.92
CA ALA A 527 -6.81 -20.78 -4.47
C ALA A 527 -8.09 -21.34 -3.80
N ILE A 528 -9.28 -21.07 -4.36
CA ILE A 528 -10.56 -21.65 -3.87
C ILE A 528 -10.51 -23.17 -3.95
N LYS A 529 -10.05 -23.74 -5.06
CA LYS A 529 -9.92 -25.21 -5.20
C LYS A 529 -8.98 -25.79 -4.16
N GLN A 530 -7.83 -25.16 -3.93
CA GLN A 530 -6.86 -25.67 -2.96
C GLN A 530 -7.37 -25.59 -1.52
N GLU A 531 -8.03 -24.48 -1.14
CA GLU A 531 -8.52 -24.27 0.22
C GLU A 531 -9.84 -24.99 0.52
N SER A 532 -10.71 -25.15 -0.48
CA SER A 532 -11.96 -25.91 -0.32
C SER A 532 -11.80 -27.41 -0.51
N GLY A 533 -10.68 -27.85 -1.13
CA GLY A 533 -10.42 -29.25 -1.49
C GLY A 533 -11.27 -29.77 -2.66
N SER A 534 -12.05 -28.91 -3.36
CA SER A 534 -13.01 -29.36 -4.39
C SER A 534 -13.10 -28.42 -5.58
N TRP A 535 -13.00 -28.97 -6.79
CA TRP A 535 -13.27 -28.25 -8.04
C TRP A 535 -14.72 -27.76 -8.16
N LYS A 536 -15.68 -28.42 -7.48
CA LYS A 536 -17.09 -28.03 -7.51
C LYS A 536 -17.30 -26.60 -7.01
N TRP A 537 -16.62 -26.21 -5.93
CA TRP A 537 -16.72 -24.86 -5.36
C TRP A 537 -16.01 -23.81 -6.20
N ALA A 538 -14.88 -24.16 -6.79
CA ALA A 538 -14.16 -23.28 -7.70
C ALA A 538 -15.00 -23.00 -8.96
N LEU A 539 -15.56 -24.03 -9.59
CA LEU A 539 -16.42 -23.90 -10.76
C LEU A 539 -17.72 -23.15 -10.41
N PHE A 540 -18.33 -23.48 -9.27
CA PHE A 540 -19.52 -22.77 -8.78
C PHE A 540 -19.23 -21.27 -8.64
N THR A 541 -18.06 -20.88 -8.09
CA THR A 541 -17.69 -19.46 -7.96
C THR A 541 -17.59 -18.81 -9.33
N ALA A 542 -16.90 -19.43 -10.28
CA ALA A 542 -16.75 -18.92 -11.63
C ALA A 542 -18.10 -18.66 -12.32
N VAL A 543 -19.02 -19.63 -12.21
CA VAL A 543 -20.33 -19.56 -12.87
C VAL A 543 -21.22 -18.51 -12.20
N TYR A 544 -21.36 -18.55 -10.86
CA TYR A 544 -22.29 -17.64 -10.20
C TYR A 544 -21.83 -16.17 -10.27
N THR A 545 -20.53 -15.90 -10.18
CA THR A 545 -20.02 -14.51 -10.29
C THR A 545 -20.23 -13.96 -11.69
N THR A 546 -20.00 -14.77 -12.74
CA THR A 546 -20.22 -14.35 -14.12
C THR A 546 -21.70 -14.12 -14.41
N LEU A 547 -22.58 -15.03 -13.94
CA LEU A 547 -24.02 -14.86 -14.10
C LEU A 547 -24.54 -13.64 -13.33
N LEU A 548 -24.07 -13.44 -12.11
CA LEU A 548 -24.44 -12.27 -11.29
C LEU A 548 -23.96 -10.97 -11.96
N ALA A 549 -22.75 -10.95 -12.53
CA ALA A 549 -22.23 -9.80 -13.27
C ALA A 549 -23.12 -9.46 -14.45
N TRP A 550 -23.51 -10.48 -15.22
CA TRP A 550 -24.38 -10.30 -16.38
C TRP A 550 -25.75 -9.74 -15.98
N ILE A 551 -26.38 -10.31 -14.96
CA ILE A 551 -27.70 -9.85 -14.46
C ILE A 551 -27.61 -8.40 -13.96
N MET A 552 -26.57 -8.07 -13.18
CA MET A 552 -26.40 -6.73 -12.63
C MET A 552 -26.15 -5.69 -13.72
N ALA A 553 -25.24 -5.97 -14.67
CA ALA A 553 -24.96 -5.06 -15.77
C ALA A 553 -26.20 -4.89 -16.66
N PHE A 554 -26.94 -5.96 -16.96
CA PHE A 554 -28.19 -5.90 -17.73
C PHE A 554 -29.24 -5.04 -17.02
N ALA A 555 -29.43 -5.25 -15.71
CA ALA A 555 -30.37 -4.46 -14.93
C ALA A 555 -30.01 -2.97 -14.93
N ILE A 556 -28.73 -2.64 -14.73
CA ILE A 556 -28.24 -1.26 -14.74
C ILE A 556 -28.41 -0.63 -16.13
N TYR A 557 -28.06 -1.36 -17.19
CA TYR A 557 -28.19 -0.87 -18.56
C TYR A 557 -29.66 -0.58 -18.94
N ARG A 558 -30.58 -1.51 -18.61
CA ARG A 558 -32.01 -1.35 -18.88
C ARG A 558 -32.65 -0.25 -18.05
N ILE A 559 -32.35 -0.19 -16.75
CA ILE A 559 -32.88 0.85 -15.86
C ILE A 559 -32.28 2.20 -16.22
N GLY A 560 -30.96 2.28 -16.43
CA GLY A 560 -30.27 3.52 -16.79
C GLY A 560 -30.75 4.08 -18.15
N GLY A 561 -31.01 3.20 -19.12
CA GLY A 561 -31.56 3.60 -20.43
C GLY A 561 -33.01 4.15 -20.38
N LEU A 562 -33.69 4.06 -19.23
CA LEU A 562 -35.00 4.72 -19.03
C LEU A 562 -34.86 6.18 -18.57
N PHE A 563 -33.66 6.58 -18.10
CA PHE A 563 -33.38 7.90 -17.55
C PHE A 563 -32.44 8.75 -18.44
N VAL A 564 -31.84 8.14 -19.44
CA VAL A 564 -31.01 8.77 -20.47
C VAL A 564 -31.73 8.75 -21.80
#